data_8b755a9652e01b691208ee2b4f1ee6ec
#
_entry.id   8b755a9652e01b691208ee2b4f1ee6ec
#
_cell.length_a   1.000
_cell.length_b   1.000
_cell.length_c   1.000
_cell.angle_alpha   90.00
_cell.angle_beta   90.00
_cell.angle_gamma   90.00
#
_symmetry.space_group_name_H-M   'P 1'
#
loop_
_entity.id
_entity.type
_entity.pdbx_description
1 polymer ?
#
loop_
_entity_poly.entity_id
_entity_poly.type
_entity_poly.pdbx_seq_one_letter_code
_entity_poly.pdbx_strand_id
1 'polypeptide(L)'
;MRPAILSIARERLVSPLRNAVLAHAGYGVIPVTTFEAALKILKRRHVCALVIGQSMELRERRVLCSEAQKRGIPAMVLDPYGQPFEDTCELHVNPLDGPEMLLDALAGLLKRSHFACFA
;
A
#
# COMPACT_ATOMS: atom_id res chain seq x y z
N MET A 1 7.93 12.73 -12.85
CA MET A 1 7.99 11.29 -12.55
C MET A 1 6.88 10.93 -11.57
N ARG A 2 6.14 9.86 -11.84
CA ARG A 2 5.02 9.45 -10.97
C ARG A 2 5.54 8.65 -9.79
N PRO A 3 5.07 8.95 -8.57
CA PRO A 3 5.40 8.10 -7.42
C PRO A 3 4.90 6.69 -7.64
N ALA A 4 5.77 5.71 -7.48
CA ALA A 4 5.42 4.31 -7.69
C ALA A 4 4.77 3.73 -6.44
N ILE A 5 3.57 3.17 -6.59
CA ILE A 5 2.81 2.57 -5.49
C ILE A 5 2.67 1.08 -5.75
N LEU A 6 3.19 0.27 -4.84
CA LEU A 6 2.99 -1.18 -4.91
C LEU A 6 1.66 -1.51 -4.26
N SER A 7 0.73 -2.02 -5.04
CA SER A 7 -0.62 -2.34 -4.59
C SER A 7 -0.84 -3.84 -4.63
N ILE A 8 -1.00 -4.45 -3.45
CA ILE A 8 -1.22 -5.90 -3.36
C ILE A 8 -2.61 -6.20 -2.83
N ALA A 9 -3.33 -7.08 -3.53
CA ALA A 9 -4.63 -7.56 -3.10
C ALA A 9 -4.97 -8.86 -3.82
N ARG A 10 -5.68 -9.73 -3.11
CA ARG A 10 -6.18 -10.97 -3.72
C ARG A 10 -7.55 -10.79 -4.37
N GLU A 11 -8.24 -9.69 -4.05
CA GLU A 11 -9.55 -9.41 -4.64
C GLU A 11 -9.41 -9.00 -6.10
N ARG A 12 -9.96 -9.83 -6.98
CA ARG A 12 -9.91 -9.56 -8.40
C ARG A 12 -10.94 -8.51 -8.86
N LEU A 13 -12.01 -8.32 -8.07
CA LEU A 13 -13.08 -7.40 -8.45
C LEU A 13 -12.84 -5.98 -7.94
N VAL A 14 -12.33 -5.85 -6.71
CA VAL A 14 -12.14 -4.54 -6.07
C VAL A 14 -10.80 -3.91 -6.43
N SER A 15 -9.78 -4.75 -6.56
CA SER A 15 -8.41 -4.29 -6.82
C SER A 15 -8.28 -3.45 -8.09
N PRO A 16 -8.88 -3.83 -9.25
CA PRO A 16 -8.78 -3.00 -10.44
C PRO A 16 -9.38 -1.60 -10.28
N LEU A 17 -10.49 -1.48 -9.55
CA LEU A 17 -11.12 -0.18 -9.30
C LEU A 17 -10.22 0.70 -8.43
N ARG A 18 -9.68 0.13 -7.37
CA ARG A 18 -8.76 0.86 -6.49
C ARG A 18 -7.51 1.30 -7.25
N ASN A 19 -6.95 0.42 -8.06
CA ASN A 19 -5.76 0.73 -8.83
C ASN A 19 -6.04 1.83 -9.87
N ALA A 20 -7.23 1.81 -10.47
CA ALA A 20 -7.65 2.86 -11.40
C ALA A 20 -7.77 4.22 -10.71
N VAL A 21 -8.31 4.24 -9.49
CA VAL A 21 -8.41 5.48 -8.69
C VAL A 21 -7.01 6.05 -8.43
N LEU A 22 -6.08 5.21 -8.02
CA LEU A 22 -4.71 5.63 -7.76
C LEU A 22 -4.02 6.14 -9.03
N ALA A 23 -4.17 5.41 -10.13
CA ALA A 23 -3.56 5.79 -11.40
C ALA A 23 -4.12 7.11 -11.90
N HIS A 24 -5.44 7.31 -11.78
CA HIS A 24 -6.10 8.54 -12.20
C HIS A 24 -5.62 9.74 -11.38
N ALA A 25 -5.28 9.52 -10.13
CA ALA A 25 -4.75 10.56 -9.25
C ALA A 25 -3.28 10.91 -9.53
N GLY A 26 -2.64 10.23 -10.47
CA GLY A 26 -1.27 10.54 -10.87
C GLY A 26 -0.20 9.61 -10.35
N TYR A 27 -0.57 8.53 -9.69
CA TYR A 27 0.41 7.56 -9.18
C TYR A 27 0.75 6.50 -10.22
N GLY A 28 1.99 6.02 -10.19
CA GLY A 28 2.40 4.86 -10.98
C GLY A 28 2.11 3.58 -10.19
N VAL A 29 1.01 2.91 -10.50
CA VAL A 29 0.58 1.73 -9.74
C VAL A 29 1.26 0.48 -10.27
N ILE A 30 1.80 -0.32 -9.35
CA ILE A 30 2.33 -1.64 -9.65
C ILE A 30 1.41 -2.65 -8.97
N PRO A 31 0.44 -3.23 -9.71
CA PRO A 31 -0.51 -4.16 -9.12
C PRO A 31 0.08 -5.56 -9.04
N VAL A 32 -0.07 -6.20 -7.88
CA VAL A 32 0.31 -7.60 -7.69
C VAL A 32 -0.80 -8.32 -6.93
N THR A 33 -0.91 -9.63 -7.14
CA THR A 33 -1.97 -10.42 -6.53
C THR A 33 -1.44 -11.50 -5.58
N THR A 34 -0.13 -11.66 -5.49
CA THR A 34 0.47 -12.68 -4.62
C THR A 34 1.46 -12.05 -3.66
N PHE A 35 1.58 -12.65 -2.50
CA PHE A 35 2.55 -12.26 -1.49
C PHE A 35 3.98 -12.33 -2.05
N GLU A 36 4.29 -13.41 -2.75
CA GLU A 36 5.63 -13.63 -3.30
C GLU A 36 6.03 -12.55 -4.29
N ALA A 37 5.11 -12.15 -5.16
CA ALA A 37 5.35 -11.09 -6.14
C ALA A 37 5.60 -9.75 -5.46
N ALA A 38 4.81 -9.43 -4.43
CA ALA A 38 4.98 -8.20 -3.68
C ALA A 38 6.33 -8.15 -2.98
N LEU A 39 6.71 -9.24 -2.32
CA LEU A 39 7.96 -9.32 -1.60
C LEU A 39 9.16 -9.17 -2.54
N LYS A 40 9.08 -9.81 -3.71
CA LYS A 40 10.11 -9.72 -4.72
C LYS A 40 10.32 -8.29 -5.21
N ILE A 41 9.22 -7.58 -5.45
CA ILE A 41 9.30 -6.19 -5.90
C ILE A 41 9.89 -5.29 -4.81
N LEU A 42 9.47 -5.47 -3.56
CA LEU A 42 10.02 -4.71 -2.44
C LEU A 42 11.52 -4.87 -2.32
N LYS A 43 12.03 -6.07 -2.59
CA LYS A 43 13.47 -6.35 -2.49
C LYS A 43 14.29 -5.84 -3.67
N ARG A 44 13.66 -5.66 -4.84
CA ARG A 44 14.39 -5.36 -6.08
C ARG A 44 14.27 -3.93 -6.56
N ARG A 45 13.20 -3.22 -6.21
CA ARG A 45 13.04 -1.85 -6.67
C ARG A 45 12.46 -0.99 -5.58
N HIS A 46 12.79 0.28 -5.66
CA HIS A 46 12.25 1.27 -4.73
C HIS A 46 10.85 1.66 -5.16
N VAL A 47 9.89 1.61 -4.22
CA VAL A 47 8.56 2.16 -4.41
C VAL A 47 8.33 3.21 -3.35
N CYS A 48 7.40 4.14 -3.60
CA CYS A 48 7.16 5.25 -2.68
C CYS A 48 6.24 4.85 -1.53
N ALA A 49 5.36 3.88 -1.76
CA ALA A 49 4.46 3.38 -0.73
C ALA A 49 3.96 1.98 -1.07
N LEU A 50 3.53 1.27 -0.05
CA LEU A 50 2.92 -0.05 -0.16
C LEU A 50 1.47 0.05 0.30
N VAL A 51 0.54 -0.40 -0.53
CA VAL A 51 -0.89 -0.47 -0.19
C VAL A 51 -1.30 -1.93 -0.15
N ILE A 52 -1.75 -2.39 1.01
CA ILE A 52 -2.11 -3.78 1.25
C ILE A 52 -3.62 -3.92 1.36
N GLY A 53 -4.20 -4.78 0.51
CA GLY A 53 -5.63 -5.04 0.51
C GLY A 53 -6.08 -5.86 1.72
N GLN A 54 -7.37 -5.76 2.01
CA GLN A 54 -7.99 -6.39 3.18
C GLN A 54 -7.98 -7.91 3.16
N SER A 55 -7.83 -8.51 1.98
CA SER A 55 -7.85 -9.96 1.81
C SER A 55 -6.53 -10.65 2.15
N MET A 56 -5.49 -9.89 2.43
CA MET A 56 -4.20 -10.47 2.79
C MET A 56 -4.21 -11.01 4.22
N GLU A 57 -3.61 -12.18 4.41
CA GLU A 57 -3.50 -12.77 5.74
C GLU A 57 -2.60 -11.93 6.63
N LEU A 58 -2.90 -11.92 7.93
CA LEU A 58 -2.14 -11.13 8.89
C LEU A 58 -0.65 -11.44 8.86
N ARG A 59 -0.29 -12.71 8.75
CA ARG A 59 1.11 -13.13 8.67
C ARG A 59 1.83 -12.53 7.46
N GLU A 60 1.18 -12.60 6.29
CA GLU A 60 1.74 -12.03 5.06
C GLU A 60 1.86 -10.52 5.18
N ARG A 61 0.84 -9.89 5.74
CA ARG A 61 0.81 -8.45 5.95
C ARG A 61 1.96 -7.99 6.85
N ARG A 62 2.21 -8.70 7.93
CA ARG A 62 3.32 -8.41 8.85
C ARG A 62 4.67 -8.49 8.16
N VAL A 63 4.87 -9.52 7.35
CA VAL A 63 6.13 -9.68 6.62
C VAL A 63 6.34 -8.53 5.63
N LEU A 64 5.31 -8.18 4.88
CA LEU A 64 5.39 -7.09 3.91
C LEU A 64 5.65 -5.75 4.59
N CYS A 65 4.96 -5.45 5.67
CA CYS A 65 5.16 -4.20 6.41
C CYS A 65 6.56 -4.14 7.03
N SER A 66 7.05 -5.24 7.55
CA SER A 66 8.39 -5.30 8.12
C SER A 66 9.46 -5.06 7.06
N GLU A 67 9.31 -5.68 5.89
CA GLU A 67 10.25 -5.48 4.80
C GLU A 67 10.22 -4.04 4.28
N ALA A 68 9.02 -3.47 4.16
CA ALA A 68 8.87 -2.07 3.75
C ALA A 68 9.52 -1.13 4.76
N GLN A 69 9.33 -1.38 6.06
CA GLN A 69 9.89 -0.57 7.12
C GLN A 69 11.42 -0.56 7.08
N LYS A 70 12.03 -1.72 6.85
CA LYS A 70 13.49 -1.83 6.71
C LYS A 70 14.02 -0.95 5.58
N ARG A 71 13.22 -0.71 4.58
CA ARG A 71 13.61 0.04 3.38
C ARG A 71 13.13 1.49 3.41
N GLY A 72 12.51 1.91 4.50
CA GLY A 72 11.97 3.27 4.61
C GLY A 72 10.75 3.51 3.73
N ILE A 73 10.03 2.45 3.34
CA ILE A 73 8.83 2.53 2.52
C ILE A 73 7.60 2.51 3.43
N PRO A 74 6.78 3.57 3.41
CA PRO A 74 5.58 3.59 4.24
C PRO A 74 4.54 2.59 3.73
N ALA A 75 3.82 1.96 4.65
CA ALA A 75 2.82 0.96 4.32
C ALA A 75 1.45 1.34 4.86
N MET A 76 0.42 1.12 4.05
CA MET A 76 -0.97 1.38 4.39
C MET A 76 -1.75 0.09 4.20
N VAL A 77 -2.59 -0.25 5.18
CA VAL A 77 -3.46 -1.43 5.12
C VAL A 77 -4.91 -0.98 4.98
N LEU A 78 -5.62 -1.58 4.05
CA LEU A 78 -7.05 -1.36 3.89
C LEU A 78 -7.77 -2.35 4.79
N ASP A 79 -8.38 -1.85 5.85
CA ASP A 79 -9.02 -2.65 6.87
C ASP A 79 -10.43 -2.12 7.16
N PRO A 80 -11.48 -2.84 6.72
CA PRO A 80 -12.85 -2.38 6.93
C PRO A 80 -13.32 -2.45 8.39
N TYR A 81 -12.59 -3.20 9.22
CA TYR A 81 -13.01 -3.42 10.60
C TYR A 81 -12.30 -2.51 11.60
N GLY A 82 -11.28 -1.79 11.16
CA GLY A 82 -10.55 -0.86 12.02
C GLY A 82 -9.91 -1.50 13.23
N GLN A 83 -9.61 -2.80 13.16
CA GLN A 83 -9.04 -3.50 14.30
C GLN A 83 -7.60 -3.09 14.54
N PRO A 84 -7.22 -2.85 15.78
CA PRO A 84 -5.83 -2.56 16.11
C PRO A 84 -5.03 -3.86 16.03
N PHE A 85 -4.41 -4.09 14.89
CA PHE A 85 -3.51 -5.22 14.74
C PHE A 85 -2.12 -4.82 15.18
N GLU A 86 -1.42 -5.77 15.79
CA GLU A 86 -0.02 -5.59 16.15
C GLU A 86 0.86 -5.79 14.91
N ASP A 87 0.61 -5.03 13.88
CA ASP A 87 1.46 -5.04 12.71
C ASP A 87 2.29 -3.76 12.64
N THR A 88 3.28 -3.74 11.75
CA THR A 88 4.18 -2.62 11.61
C THR A 88 3.73 -1.62 10.56
N CYS A 89 2.48 -1.74 10.10
CA CYS A 89 1.93 -0.82 9.11
C CYS A 89 1.64 0.53 9.75
N GLU A 90 2.02 1.59 9.06
CA GLU A 90 1.92 2.93 9.60
C GLU A 90 0.49 3.46 9.63
N LEU A 91 -0.37 2.95 8.76
CA LEU A 91 -1.70 3.50 8.63
C LEU A 91 -2.71 2.41 8.24
N HIS A 92 -3.87 2.46 8.90
CA HIS A 92 -5.00 1.60 8.57
C HIS A 92 -6.11 2.49 8.03
N VAL A 93 -6.63 2.15 6.85
CA VAL A 93 -7.68 2.91 6.19
C VAL A 93 -8.87 2.00 5.95
N ASN A 94 -10.06 2.47 6.27
CA ASN A 94 -11.28 1.74 5.97
C ASN A 94 -11.64 1.94 4.49
N PRO A 95 -11.62 0.88 3.66
CA PRO A 95 -11.92 1.02 2.24
C PRO A 95 -13.37 1.46 1.96
N LEU A 96 -14.26 1.30 2.94
CA LEU A 96 -15.65 1.74 2.82
C LEU A 96 -15.82 3.24 2.96
N ASP A 97 -14.79 3.97 3.40
CA ASP A 97 -14.84 5.42 3.52
C ASP A 97 -14.71 6.13 2.17
N GLY A 98 -14.50 5.38 1.11
CA GLY A 98 -14.50 5.90 -0.23
C GLY A 98 -13.12 6.26 -0.79
N PRO A 99 -13.04 6.55 -2.10
CA PRO A 99 -11.77 6.80 -2.77
C PRO A 99 -11.08 8.08 -2.31
N GLU A 100 -11.83 9.09 -1.91
CA GLU A 100 -11.22 10.34 -1.45
C GLU A 100 -10.43 10.14 -0.17
N MET A 101 -10.96 9.34 0.77
CA MET A 101 -10.25 9.03 2.01
C MET A 101 -8.97 8.24 1.74
N LEU A 102 -9.02 7.32 0.79
CA LEU A 102 -7.83 6.57 0.37
C LEU A 102 -6.76 7.51 -0.18
N LEU A 103 -7.15 8.40 -1.07
CA LEU A 103 -6.21 9.33 -1.70
C LEU A 103 -5.63 10.32 -0.68
N ASP A 104 -6.46 10.84 0.22
CA ASP A 104 -6.00 11.76 1.26
C ASP A 104 -5.03 11.07 2.22
N ALA A 105 -5.35 9.85 2.62
CA ALA A 105 -4.48 9.07 3.51
C ALA A 105 -3.13 8.78 2.84
N LEU A 106 -3.15 8.39 1.57
CA LEU A 106 -1.94 8.10 0.82
C LEU A 106 -1.09 9.37 0.64
N ALA A 107 -1.72 10.48 0.29
CA ALA A 107 -1.01 11.75 0.14
C ALA A 107 -0.32 12.17 1.44
N GLY A 108 -1.01 12.01 2.58
CA GLY A 108 -0.44 12.29 3.88
C GLY A 108 0.74 11.38 4.21
N LEU A 109 0.63 10.11 3.87
CA LEU A 109 1.66 9.13 4.11
C LEU A 109 2.92 9.44 3.29
N LEU A 110 2.75 9.75 2.00
CA LEU A 110 3.85 10.11 1.11
C LEU A 110 4.53 11.40 1.53
N LYS A 111 3.76 12.36 2.03
CA LYS A 111 4.30 13.63 2.50
C LYS A 111 5.22 13.45 3.69
N ARG A 112 4.87 12.56 4.62
CA ARG A 112 5.72 12.24 5.77
C ARG A 112 7.00 11.50 5.38
N SER A 113 6.95 10.73 4.29
CA SER A 113 8.07 9.93 3.81
C SER A 113 8.74 10.56 2.59
N HIS A 114 8.57 11.85 2.42
CA HIS A 114 9.03 12.64 1.29
C HIS A 114 10.48 12.38 0.90
N PHE A 115 11.38 12.37 1.87
CA PHE A 115 12.80 12.22 1.60
C PHE A 115 13.14 10.83 1.03
N ALA A 116 12.47 9.80 1.49
CA ALA A 116 12.71 8.45 1.00
C ALA A 116 12.30 8.29 -0.46
N CYS A 117 11.28 9.03 -0.90
CA CYS A 117 10.74 8.91 -2.25
C CYS A 117 11.46 9.81 -3.27
N PHE A 118 11.89 10.98 -2.87
CA PHE A 118 12.43 11.98 -3.79
C PHE A 118 13.94 12.22 -3.65
N ALA A 119 14.54 11.55 -2.72
CA ALA A 119 15.99 11.57 -2.60
C ALA A 119 16.63 10.62 -3.60
#